data_549dc46e79f0e3180e0da5fc60de74a1
#
_entry.id   549dc46e79f0e3180e0da5fc60de74a1
#
_cell.length_a   1.000
_cell.length_b   1.000
_cell.length_c   1.000
_cell.angle_alpha   90.00
_cell.angle_beta   90.00
_cell.angle_gamma   90.00
#
_symmetry.space_group_name_H-M   'P 1'
#
loop_
_entity.id
_entity.type
_entity.pdbx_description
1 polymer ?
#
loop_
_entity_poly.entity_id
_entity_poly.type
_entity_poly.pdbx_seq_one_letter_code
_entity_poly.pdbx_strand_id
1 'polypeptide(L)'
;RYKGRVDGLGGYGAAISDEGSGYWMARNAFGAAIKDSEGRGPKTLLTDLIAEQLGRPGDLRGALFHIYSKTEMSPVACVASCAPVVSMAAEAGDEIARDILRETGRVLAEQLTAVVRLNQLPKNLPITISGSVWRSHRILFDEFTGILRDFGMEREVKIPAFEPIVGVIIRHYHSIYGQFGGAERERFKEYYKDYLFSISE
;
A
#
# COMPACT_ATOMS: atom_id res chain seq x y z
N ARG A 1 -19.04 3.81 -0.31
CA ARG A 1 -20.46 3.71 0.05
C ARG A 1 -21.30 4.31 -1.09
N TYR A 2 -22.18 3.53 -1.67
CA TYR A 2 -23.07 3.97 -2.76
C TYR A 2 -24.52 3.67 -2.38
N LYS A 3 -25.42 4.65 -2.49
CA LYS A 3 -26.84 4.55 -2.10
C LYS A 3 -27.05 3.92 -0.71
N GLY A 4 -26.18 4.25 0.23
CA GLY A 4 -26.25 3.71 1.61
C GLY A 4 -25.60 2.35 1.82
N ARG A 5 -25.28 1.57 0.76
CA ARG A 5 -24.56 0.30 0.85
C ARG A 5 -23.07 0.51 1.12
N VAL A 6 -22.50 -0.42 1.86
CA VAL A 6 -21.06 -0.58 2.04
C VAL A 6 -20.74 -2.00 1.58
N ASP A 7 -19.95 -2.10 0.52
CA ASP A 7 -19.49 -3.36 -0.02
C ASP A 7 -17.96 -3.38 0.04
N GLY A 8 -17.37 -4.52 0.32
CA GLY A 8 -15.93 -4.69 0.41
C GLY A 8 -15.49 -6.02 -0.17
N LEU A 9 -14.29 -6.05 -0.71
CA LEU A 9 -13.59 -7.26 -1.14
C LEU A 9 -12.18 -7.25 -0.54
N GLY A 10 -11.61 -8.43 -0.33
CA GLY A 10 -10.29 -8.59 0.25
C GLY A 10 -10.25 -8.36 1.76
N GLY A 11 -9.03 -8.27 2.33
CA GLY A 11 -8.85 -7.98 3.75
C GLY A 11 -9.20 -9.13 4.69
N TYR A 12 -9.07 -10.38 4.25
CA TYR A 12 -9.33 -11.57 5.08
C TYR A 12 -8.16 -11.94 6.00
N GLY A 13 -7.19 -11.04 6.14
CA GLY A 13 -6.04 -11.19 7.01
C GLY A 13 -4.81 -11.78 6.32
N ALA A 14 -3.65 -11.50 6.89
CA ALA A 14 -2.33 -11.80 6.32
C ALA A 14 -2.10 -13.27 5.97
N ALA A 15 -2.72 -14.19 6.74
CA ALA A 15 -2.58 -15.64 6.53
C ALA A 15 -3.42 -16.16 5.34
N ILE A 16 -4.49 -15.47 4.97
CA ILE A 16 -5.48 -15.96 3.99
C ILE A 16 -5.40 -15.13 2.70
N SER A 17 -5.66 -13.84 2.80
CA SER A 17 -5.79 -12.95 1.66
C SER A 17 -5.70 -11.49 2.12
N ASP A 18 -4.57 -10.88 1.86
CA ASP A 18 -4.30 -9.48 2.17
C ASP A 18 -3.54 -8.83 1.01
N GLU A 19 -3.92 -9.23 -0.20
CA GLU A 19 -3.27 -8.79 -1.44
C GLU A 19 -3.31 -7.27 -1.55
N GLY A 20 -2.17 -6.70 -1.96
CA GLY A 20 -2.00 -5.26 -2.09
C GLY A 20 -1.67 -4.54 -0.78
N SER A 21 -1.58 -5.25 0.37
CA SER A 21 -1.08 -4.67 1.62
C SER A 21 0.44 -4.57 1.65
N GLY A 22 0.97 -3.74 2.57
CA GLY A 22 2.41 -3.69 2.83
C GLY A 22 2.98 -5.05 3.27
N TYR A 23 2.23 -5.82 4.05
CA TYR A 23 2.61 -7.19 4.40
C TYR A 23 2.74 -8.08 3.17
N TRP A 24 1.73 -8.06 2.30
CA TRP A 24 1.74 -8.87 1.07
C TRP A 24 2.90 -8.49 0.15
N MET A 25 3.15 -7.19 -0.03
CA MET A 25 4.27 -6.67 -0.81
C MET A 25 5.62 -7.14 -0.25
N ALA A 26 5.82 -6.98 1.07
CA ALA A 26 7.04 -7.45 1.74
C ALA A 26 7.20 -8.97 1.65
N ARG A 27 6.14 -9.75 1.83
CA ARG A 27 6.17 -11.22 1.70
C ARG A 27 6.66 -11.66 0.32
N ASN A 28 6.25 -10.97 -0.74
CA ASN A 28 6.75 -11.23 -2.09
C ASN A 28 8.24 -10.89 -2.22
N ALA A 29 8.69 -9.79 -1.60
CA ALA A 29 10.09 -9.42 -1.54
C ALA A 29 10.95 -10.48 -0.80
N PHE A 30 10.46 -10.99 0.34
CA PHE A 30 11.10 -12.11 1.02
C PHE A 30 11.20 -13.35 0.12
N GLY A 31 10.14 -13.67 -0.62
CA GLY A 31 10.14 -14.79 -1.56
C GLY A 31 11.20 -14.64 -2.66
N ALA A 32 11.38 -13.42 -3.20
CA ALA A 32 12.39 -13.10 -4.19
C ALA A 32 13.81 -13.19 -3.60
N ALA A 33 14.05 -12.59 -2.44
CA ALA A 33 15.32 -12.61 -1.72
C ALA A 33 15.78 -14.02 -1.37
N ILE A 34 14.86 -14.88 -0.92
CA ILE A 34 15.14 -16.30 -0.64
C ILE A 34 15.56 -17.03 -1.92
N LYS A 35 14.84 -16.85 -3.03
CA LYS A 35 15.17 -17.46 -4.31
C LYS A 35 16.53 -17.03 -4.84
N ASP A 36 16.88 -15.74 -4.71
CA ASP A 36 18.19 -15.21 -5.06
C ASP A 36 19.28 -15.87 -4.20
N SER A 37 19.13 -15.83 -2.87
CA SER A 37 20.13 -16.38 -1.93
C SER A 37 20.40 -17.89 -2.12
N GLU A 38 19.39 -18.62 -2.58
CA GLU A 38 19.47 -20.06 -2.88
C GLU A 38 19.87 -20.37 -4.35
N GLY A 39 20.11 -19.36 -5.18
CA GLY A 39 20.43 -19.55 -6.60
C GLY A 39 19.29 -20.08 -7.45
N ARG A 40 18.04 -19.99 -6.98
CA ARG A 40 16.80 -20.43 -7.65
C ARG A 40 16.08 -19.32 -8.42
N GLY A 41 16.56 -18.11 -8.33
CA GLY A 41 15.94 -16.93 -8.94
C GLY A 41 16.96 -15.91 -9.41
N PRO A 42 16.49 -14.83 -10.04
CA PRO A 42 17.35 -13.73 -10.44
C PRO A 42 17.95 -13.02 -9.24
N LYS A 43 19.09 -12.36 -9.46
CA LYS A 43 19.72 -11.47 -8.47
C LYS A 43 18.83 -10.29 -8.16
N THR A 44 18.79 -9.90 -6.87
CA THR A 44 18.00 -8.76 -6.40
C THR A 44 18.68 -8.07 -5.21
N LEU A 45 18.56 -6.76 -5.14
CA LEU A 45 19.01 -5.95 -3.99
C LEU A 45 18.19 -6.23 -2.72
N LEU A 46 17.01 -6.81 -2.87
CA LEU A 46 16.13 -7.17 -1.75
C LEU A 46 16.83 -8.11 -0.76
N THR A 47 17.74 -8.97 -1.22
CA THR A 47 18.48 -9.92 -0.38
C THR A 47 19.24 -9.21 0.73
N ASP A 48 20.04 -8.22 0.39
CA ASP A 48 20.87 -7.49 1.36
C ASP A 48 20.03 -6.47 2.14
N LEU A 49 19.15 -5.72 1.46
CA LEU A 49 18.35 -4.69 2.08
C LEU A 49 17.37 -5.25 3.14
N ILE A 50 16.78 -6.44 2.93
CA ILE A 50 15.96 -7.09 3.94
C ILE A 50 16.80 -7.54 5.14
N ALA A 51 17.98 -8.10 4.91
CA ALA A 51 18.88 -8.49 5.98
C ALA A 51 19.32 -7.30 6.82
N GLU A 52 19.65 -6.17 6.19
CA GLU A 52 19.97 -4.90 6.85
C GLU A 52 18.79 -4.36 7.66
N GLN A 53 17.59 -4.30 7.08
CA GLN A 53 16.36 -3.84 7.74
C GLN A 53 16.06 -4.64 9.01
N LEU A 54 16.36 -5.93 9.02
CA LEU A 54 16.17 -6.82 10.16
C LEU A 54 17.39 -6.87 11.10
N GLY A 55 18.37 -5.99 10.93
CA GLY A 55 19.56 -5.86 11.79
C GLY A 55 20.55 -7.01 11.65
N ARG A 56 20.58 -7.69 10.51
CA ARG A 56 21.46 -8.83 10.18
C ARG A 56 22.15 -8.65 8.82
N PRO A 57 22.95 -7.60 8.62
CA PRO A 57 23.61 -7.37 7.31
C PRO A 57 24.40 -8.58 6.83
N GLY A 58 24.17 -9.01 5.58
CA GLY A 58 24.85 -10.16 4.98
C GLY A 58 24.39 -11.54 5.46
N ASP A 59 23.42 -11.61 6.39
CA ASP A 59 22.87 -12.87 6.93
C ASP A 59 21.36 -12.92 6.78
N LEU A 60 20.86 -13.02 5.55
CA LEU A 60 19.42 -13.15 5.29
C LEU A 60 18.81 -14.31 6.05
N ARG A 61 19.49 -15.47 6.10
CA ARG A 61 18.94 -16.65 6.77
C ARG A 61 18.74 -16.43 8.26
N GLY A 62 19.73 -15.84 8.95
CA GLY A 62 19.61 -15.47 10.36
C GLY A 62 18.54 -14.40 10.60
N ALA A 63 18.39 -13.44 9.67
CA ALA A 63 17.34 -12.43 9.70
C ALA A 63 15.94 -13.06 9.63
N LEU A 64 15.73 -14.04 8.74
CA LEU A 64 14.46 -14.77 8.62
C LEU A 64 14.13 -15.58 9.87
N PHE A 65 15.10 -16.24 10.49
CA PHE A 65 14.88 -16.93 11.76
C PHE A 65 14.51 -15.98 12.90
N HIS A 66 15.04 -14.75 12.87
CA HIS A 66 14.73 -13.76 13.88
C HIS A 66 13.24 -13.37 13.88
N ILE A 67 12.57 -13.38 12.72
CA ILE A 67 11.13 -13.07 12.60
C ILE A 67 10.27 -13.98 13.49
N TYR A 68 10.67 -15.24 13.66
CA TYR A 68 9.96 -16.24 14.48
C TYR A 68 10.47 -16.30 15.93
N SER A 69 11.51 -15.53 16.26
CA SER A 69 11.99 -15.41 17.63
C SER A 69 10.99 -14.60 18.46
N LYS A 70 11.06 -14.72 19.79
CA LYS A 70 10.27 -13.88 20.71
C LYS A 70 10.75 -12.42 20.58
N THR A 71 10.10 -11.65 19.73
CA THR A 71 10.33 -10.22 19.53
C THR A 71 9.15 -9.44 20.10
N GLU A 72 9.33 -8.14 20.31
CA GLU A 72 8.24 -7.24 20.70
C GLU A 72 7.18 -7.09 19.60
N MET A 73 7.54 -7.39 18.36
CA MET A 73 6.65 -7.35 17.19
C MET A 73 6.13 -8.74 16.83
N SER A 74 4.88 -8.81 16.38
CA SER A 74 4.36 -10.03 15.77
C SER A 74 5.08 -10.34 14.46
N PRO A 75 5.17 -11.63 14.03
CA PRO A 75 5.76 -11.98 12.73
C PRO A 75 5.17 -11.21 11.55
N VAL A 76 3.86 -10.97 11.57
CA VAL A 76 3.17 -10.19 10.53
C VAL A 76 3.66 -8.74 10.52
N ALA A 77 3.76 -8.10 11.68
CA ALA A 77 4.25 -6.72 11.79
C ALA A 77 5.73 -6.63 11.39
N CYS A 78 6.55 -7.61 11.77
CA CYS A 78 7.95 -7.68 11.40
C CYS A 78 8.14 -7.79 9.89
N VAL A 79 7.38 -8.67 9.22
CA VAL A 79 7.41 -8.77 7.75
C VAL A 79 6.92 -7.46 7.12
N ALA A 80 5.80 -6.90 7.58
CA ALA A 80 5.25 -5.65 7.04
C ALA A 80 6.20 -4.47 7.18
N SER A 81 7.06 -4.43 8.23
CA SER A 81 8.07 -3.37 8.41
C SER A 81 9.14 -3.35 7.32
N CYS A 82 9.28 -4.42 6.54
CA CYS A 82 10.17 -4.50 5.38
C CYS A 82 9.54 -3.99 4.08
N ALA A 83 8.28 -3.56 4.07
CA ALA A 83 7.64 -3.03 2.86
C ALA A 83 8.41 -1.85 2.23
N PRO A 84 8.95 -0.87 2.99
CA PRO A 84 9.74 0.22 2.42
C PRO A 84 11.00 -0.23 1.66
N VAL A 85 11.54 -1.39 1.98
CA VAL A 85 12.72 -1.96 1.29
C VAL A 85 12.45 -2.19 -0.19
N VAL A 86 11.20 -2.52 -0.55
CA VAL A 86 10.81 -2.73 -1.96
C VAL A 86 10.93 -1.43 -2.75
N SER A 87 10.52 -0.30 -2.18
CA SER A 87 10.65 1.01 -2.80
C SER A 87 12.13 1.39 -2.97
N MET A 88 12.93 1.22 -1.92
CA MET A 88 14.37 1.49 -1.96
C MET A 88 15.09 0.69 -3.05
N ALA A 89 14.78 -0.60 -3.16
CA ALA A 89 15.34 -1.45 -4.22
C ALA A 89 14.89 -1.01 -5.62
N ALA A 90 13.61 -0.66 -5.78
CA ALA A 90 13.06 -0.20 -7.06
C ALA A 90 13.68 1.14 -7.52
N GLU A 91 13.90 2.08 -6.60
CA GLU A 91 14.60 3.35 -6.84
C GLU A 91 16.05 3.10 -7.27
N ALA A 92 16.71 2.10 -6.67
CA ALA A 92 18.07 1.68 -7.05
C ALA A 92 18.14 0.90 -8.37
N GLY A 93 17.02 0.69 -9.06
CA GLY A 93 16.97 0.05 -10.37
C GLY A 93 16.72 -1.45 -10.33
N ASP A 94 16.32 -2.03 -9.20
CA ASP A 94 16.01 -3.45 -9.09
C ASP A 94 14.68 -3.78 -9.79
N GLU A 95 14.74 -4.55 -10.88
CA GLU A 95 13.56 -4.91 -11.67
C GLU A 95 12.62 -5.86 -10.92
N ILE A 96 13.14 -6.71 -10.04
CA ILE A 96 12.31 -7.60 -9.22
C ILE A 96 11.45 -6.79 -8.24
N ALA A 97 12.04 -5.78 -7.63
CA ALA A 97 11.31 -4.86 -6.75
C ALA A 97 10.25 -4.04 -7.53
N ARG A 98 10.60 -3.58 -8.74
CA ARG A 98 9.65 -2.89 -9.62
C ARG A 98 8.49 -3.79 -10.03
N ASP A 99 8.73 -5.05 -10.33
CA ASP A 99 7.68 -6.02 -10.65
C ASP A 99 6.76 -6.29 -9.45
N ILE A 100 7.30 -6.34 -8.24
CA ILE A 100 6.49 -6.45 -7.01
C ILE A 100 5.58 -5.23 -6.84
N LEU A 101 6.08 -4.03 -7.15
CA LEU A 101 5.26 -2.80 -7.10
C LEU A 101 4.17 -2.79 -8.17
N ARG A 102 4.46 -3.19 -9.39
CA ARG A 102 3.45 -3.35 -10.47
C ARG A 102 2.38 -4.35 -10.05
N GLU A 103 2.79 -5.51 -9.57
CA GLU A 103 1.87 -6.56 -9.13
C GLU A 103 0.99 -6.08 -7.96
N THR A 104 1.56 -5.28 -7.04
CA THR A 104 0.77 -4.67 -5.95
C THR A 104 -0.30 -3.72 -6.51
N GLY A 105 0.05 -2.87 -7.47
CA GLY A 105 -0.91 -1.99 -8.15
C GLY A 105 -2.00 -2.77 -8.89
N ARG A 106 -1.60 -3.85 -9.58
CA ARG A 106 -2.51 -4.73 -10.33
C ARG A 106 -3.56 -5.38 -9.43
N VAL A 107 -3.16 -6.01 -8.34
CA VAL A 107 -4.11 -6.70 -7.44
C VAL A 107 -5.08 -5.73 -6.76
N LEU A 108 -4.63 -4.52 -6.41
CA LEU A 108 -5.50 -3.47 -5.89
C LEU A 108 -6.53 -3.00 -6.93
N ALA A 109 -6.12 -2.86 -8.19
CA ALA A 109 -7.03 -2.50 -9.28
C ALA A 109 -8.04 -3.62 -9.57
N GLU A 110 -7.62 -4.88 -9.51
CA GLU A 110 -8.51 -6.03 -9.67
C GLU A 110 -9.57 -6.08 -8.58
N GLN A 111 -9.21 -5.84 -7.32
CA GLN A 111 -10.18 -5.77 -6.23
C GLN A 111 -11.21 -4.65 -6.47
N LEU A 112 -10.78 -3.45 -6.86
CA LEU A 112 -11.69 -2.35 -7.13
C LEU A 112 -12.60 -2.64 -8.33
N THR A 113 -12.05 -3.12 -9.44
CA THR A 113 -12.86 -3.45 -10.63
C THR A 113 -13.83 -4.59 -10.37
N ALA A 114 -13.47 -5.55 -9.51
CA ALA A 114 -14.37 -6.61 -9.06
C ALA A 114 -15.53 -6.05 -8.23
N VAL A 115 -15.26 -5.11 -7.28
CA VAL A 115 -16.33 -4.42 -6.54
C VAL A 115 -17.30 -3.72 -7.49
N VAL A 116 -16.77 -2.99 -8.48
CA VAL A 116 -17.58 -2.27 -9.48
C VAL A 116 -18.47 -3.24 -10.27
N ARG A 117 -17.91 -4.34 -10.76
CA ARG A 117 -18.65 -5.36 -11.52
C ARG A 117 -19.72 -6.06 -10.70
N LEU A 118 -19.34 -6.61 -9.54
CA LEU A 118 -20.24 -7.40 -8.68
C LEU A 118 -21.42 -6.58 -8.18
N ASN A 119 -21.21 -5.31 -7.90
CA ASN A 119 -22.24 -4.42 -7.38
C ASN A 119 -22.90 -3.55 -8.45
N GLN A 120 -22.56 -3.74 -9.72
CA GLN A 120 -23.06 -2.97 -10.85
C GLN A 120 -22.96 -1.44 -10.61
N LEU A 121 -21.82 -1.02 -10.09
CA LEU A 121 -21.60 0.38 -9.74
C LEU A 121 -21.33 1.22 -11.00
N PRO A 122 -21.79 2.48 -11.03
CA PRO A 122 -21.45 3.40 -12.11
C PRO A 122 -19.95 3.63 -12.20
N LYS A 123 -19.40 3.66 -13.42
CA LYS A 123 -17.97 3.89 -13.67
C LYS A 123 -17.53 5.35 -13.44
N ASN A 124 -18.47 6.27 -13.26
CA ASN A 124 -18.20 7.68 -12.95
C ASN A 124 -18.19 7.99 -11.43
N LEU A 125 -18.17 6.98 -10.57
CA LEU A 125 -18.01 7.20 -9.13
C LEU A 125 -16.63 7.76 -8.81
N PRO A 126 -16.54 8.67 -7.81
CA PRO A 126 -15.25 9.16 -7.34
C PRO A 126 -14.48 8.03 -6.67
N ILE A 127 -13.20 7.91 -7.01
CA ILE A 127 -12.26 6.95 -6.40
C ILE A 127 -11.32 7.75 -5.52
N THR A 128 -11.03 7.23 -4.34
CA THR A 128 -9.97 7.74 -3.47
C THR A 128 -9.17 6.58 -2.90
N ILE A 129 -7.90 6.83 -2.63
CA ILE A 129 -6.97 5.88 -2.03
C ILE A 129 -6.76 6.20 -0.55
N SER A 130 -6.33 5.20 0.23
CA SER A 130 -6.03 5.37 1.65
C SER A 130 -5.08 4.28 2.12
N GLY A 131 -4.16 4.64 3.02
CA GLY A 131 -3.18 3.71 3.59
C GLY A 131 -1.76 3.92 3.07
N SER A 132 -0.80 3.42 3.86
CA SER A 132 0.64 3.67 3.65
C SER A 132 1.22 3.02 2.38
N VAL A 133 0.60 1.96 1.85
CA VAL A 133 1.06 1.28 0.64
C VAL A 133 1.15 2.24 -0.56
N TRP A 134 0.27 3.23 -0.64
CA TRP A 134 0.28 4.23 -1.71
C TRP A 134 1.45 5.21 -1.67
N ARG A 135 2.19 5.23 -0.56
CA ARG A 135 3.44 6.01 -0.43
C ARG A 135 4.67 5.23 -0.89
N SER A 136 4.52 3.96 -1.23
CA SER A 136 5.66 3.11 -1.56
C SER A 136 6.44 3.63 -2.76
N HIS A 137 5.78 3.75 -3.92
CA HIS A 137 6.44 4.18 -5.15
C HIS A 137 5.41 4.52 -6.23
N ARG A 138 5.75 5.44 -7.12
CA ARG A 138 4.90 5.89 -8.23
C ARG A 138 4.49 4.75 -9.17
N ILE A 139 5.36 3.78 -9.41
CA ILE A 139 5.09 2.59 -10.25
C ILE A 139 3.79 1.89 -9.85
N LEU A 140 3.56 1.69 -8.55
CA LEU A 140 2.34 1.06 -8.02
C LEU A 140 1.09 1.86 -8.40
N PHE A 141 1.14 3.18 -8.22
CA PHE A 141 0.02 4.06 -8.52
C PHE A 141 -0.28 4.13 -10.02
N ASP A 142 0.75 4.20 -10.85
CA ASP A 142 0.62 4.28 -12.30
C ASP A 142 0.03 2.98 -12.87
N GLU A 143 0.47 1.82 -12.38
CA GLU A 143 -0.12 0.51 -12.74
C GLU A 143 -1.58 0.45 -12.35
N PHE A 144 -1.91 0.79 -11.10
CA PHE A 144 -3.28 0.82 -10.61
C PHE A 144 -4.18 1.71 -11.47
N THR A 145 -3.77 2.95 -11.70
CA THR A 145 -4.57 3.91 -12.47
C THR A 145 -4.67 3.55 -13.96
N GLY A 146 -3.62 2.95 -14.52
CA GLY A 146 -3.62 2.42 -15.90
C GLY A 146 -4.72 1.37 -16.08
N ILE A 147 -4.75 0.36 -15.21
CA ILE A 147 -5.76 -0.71 -15.26
C ILE A 147 -7.18 -0.17 -15.07
N LEU A 148 -7.37 0.79 -14.17
CA LEU A 148 -8.68 1.41 -13.97
C LEU A 148 -9.16 2.16 -15.22
N ARG A 149 -8.26 2.85 -15.91
CA ARG A 149 -8.55 3.54 -17.18
C ARG A 149 -8.96 2.53 -18.25
N ASP A 150 -8.21 1.45 -18.40
CA ASP A 150 -8.49 0.38 -19.37
C ASP A 150 -9.82 -0.33 -19.06
N PHE A 151 -10.17 -0.46 -17.79
CA PHE A 151 -11.50 -0.93 -17.37
C PHE A 151 -12.62 0.06 -17.71
N GLY A 152 -12.30 1.31 -18.01
CA GLY A 152 -13.22 2.39 -18.38
C GLY A 152 -13.77 3.17 -17.20
N MET A 153 -13.01 3.30 -16.09
CA MET A 153 -13.37 4.26 -15.05
C MET A 153 -13.22 5.68 -15.58
N GLU A 154 -14.26 6.49 -15.42
CA GLU A 154 -14.38 7.82 -16.05
C GLU A 154 -13.73 8.93 -15.23
N ARG A 155 -13.42 8.69 -13.96
CA ARG A 155 -12.86 9.67 -13.05
C ARG A 155 -11.45 9.31 -12.62
N GLU A 156 -10.63 10.33 -12.52
CA GLU A 156 -9.31 10.19 -11.93
C GLU A 156 -9.38 9.81 -10.46
N VAL A 157 -8.37 9.08 -10.01
CA VAL A 157 -8.20 8.71 -8.60
C VAL A 157 -7.82 9.96 -7.81
N LYS A 158 -8.60 10.28 -6.78
CA LYS A 158 -8.32 11.42 -5.90
C LYS A 158 -7.34 11.00 -4.81
N ILE A 159 -6.24 11.73 -4.75
CA ILE A 159 -5.29 11.63 -3.65
C ILE A 159 -5.88 12.43 -2.46
N PRO A 160 -6.05 11.81 -1.28
CA PRO A 160 -6.56 12.52 -0.11
C PRO A 160 -5.54 13.59 0.35
N ALA A 161 -6.04 14.68 0.93
CA ALA A 161 -5.18 15.72 1.46
C ALA A 161 -4.51 15.32 2.79
N PHE A 162 -5.11 14.38 3.52
CA PHE A 162 -4.70 14.02 4.87
C PHE A 162 -4.65 12.51 5.06
N GLU A 163 -3.88 12.10 6.04
CA GLU A 163 -3.89 10.75 6.57
C GLU A 163 -5.29 10.36 7.09
N PRO A 164 -5.64 9.05 7.08
CA PRO A 164 -6.94 8.57 7.52
C PRO A 164 -7.34 9.01 8.92
N ILE A 165 -6.39 9.18 9.83
CA ILE A 165 -6.67 9.61 11.21
C ILE A 165 -7.28 11.02 11.26
N VAL A 166 -6.83 11.93 10.40
CA VAL A 166 -7.40 13.29 10.32
C VAL A 166 -8.83 13.24 9.76
N GLY A 167 -9.14 12.26 8.92
CA GLY A 167 -10.48 12.04 8.39
C GLY A 167 -11.54 11.82 9.47
N VAL A 168 -11.19 11.19 10.60
CA VAL A 168 -12.07 11.02 11.75
C VAL A 168 -12.38 12.39 12.38
N ILE A 169 -11.38 13.24 12.53
CA ILE A 169 -11.53 14.59 13.08
C ILE A 169 -12.37 15.45 12.16
N ILE A 170 -12.12 15.42 10.85
CA ILE A 170 -12.92 16.12 9.84
C ILE A 170 -14.38 15.69 9.90
N ARG A 171 -14.63 14.39 10.00
CA ARG A 171 -16.01 13.86 10.12
C ARG A 171 -16.69 14.36 11.37
N HIS A 172 -15.99 14.38 12.51
CA HIS A 172 -16.52 14.91 13.76
C HIS A 172 -16.80 16.41 13.65
N TYR A 173 -15.88 17.18 13.12
CA TYR A 173 -16.05 18.61 12.85
C TYR A 173 -17.31 18.86 11.98
N HIS A 174 -17.43 18.12 10.88
CA HIS A 174 -18.62 18.21 10.02
C HIS A 174 -19.93 17.87 10.75
N SER A 175 -19.91 16.92 11.68
CA SER A 175 -21.11 16.55 12.46
C SER A 175 -21.58 17.65 13.41
N ILE A 176 -20.67 18.51 13.89
CA ILE A 176 -20.96 19.63 14.79
C ILE A 176 -21.38 20.88 14.02
N TYR A 177 -20.61 21.22 12.97
CA TYR A 177 -20.75 22.52 12.28
C TYR A 177 -21.48 22.43 10.93
N GLY A 178 -21.87 21.23 10.49
CA GLY A 178 -22.65 20.99 9.29
C GLY A 178 -21.91 21.15 7.97
N GLN A 179 -20.68 21.69 7.97
CA GLN A 179 -19.88 21.92 6.77
C GLN A 179 -18.37 21.83 7.05
N PHE A 180 -17.61 21.48 6.00
CA PHE A 180 -16.16 21.51 5.99
C PHE A 180 -15.73 22.05 4.61
N GLY A 181 -15.52 23.36 4.54
CA GLY A 181 -15.26 24.10 3.31
C GLY A 181 -13.77 24.35 3.04
N GLY A 182 -13.48 25.24 2.11
CA GLY A 182 -12.11 25.58 1.72
C GLY A 182 -11.30 26.23 2.83
N ALA A 183 -11.91 27.17 3.58
CA ALA A 183 -11.23 27.86 4.68
C ALA A 183 -10.87 26.92 5.83
N GLU A 184 -11.79 26.00 6.18
CA GLU A 184 -11.54 24.96 7.19
C GLU A 184 -10.45 24.01 6.73
N ARG A 185 -10.44 23.64 5.45
CA ARG A 185 -9.41 22.75 4.88
C ARG A 185 -8.02 23.37 4.98
N GLU A 186 -7.85 24.65 4.65
CA GLU A 186 -6.55 25.32 4.75
C GLU A 186 -6.08 25.41 6.21
N ARG A 187 -6.96 25.76 7.15
CA ARG A 187 -6.63 25.73 8.57
C ARG A 187 -6.23 24.32 9.04
N PHE A 188 -6.93 23.29 8.60
CA PHE A 188 -6.58 21.90 8.93
C PHE A 188 -5.23 21.49 8.36
N LYS A 189 -4.87 21.93 7.15
CA LYS A 189 -3.52 21.69 6.60
C LYS A 189 -2.42 22.28 7.46
N GLU A 190 -2.64 23.47 8.00
CA GLU A 190 -1.69 24.12 8.90
C GLU A 190 -1.54 23.37 10.23
N TYR A 191 -2.67 23.04 10.90
CA TYR A 191 -2.66 22.34 12.19
C TYR A 191 -2.19 20.89 12.08
N TYR A 192 -2.48 20.20 10.99
CA TYR A 192 -2.16 18.78 10.77
C TYR A 192 -1.13 18.58 9.68
N LYS A 193 -0.15 19.50 9.56
CA LYS A 193 0.91 19.45 8.54
C LYS A 193 1.70 18.13 8.56
N ASP A 194 1.90 17.53 9.73
CA ASP A 194 2.62 16.27 9.90
C ASP A 194 1.78 15.04 9.48
N TYR A 195 0.52 15.26 9.16
CA TYR A 195 -0.44 14.24 8.72
C TYR A 195 -0.96 14.49 7.31
N LEU A 196 -0.23 15.25 6.51
CA LEU A 196 -0.55 15.39 5.09
C LEU A 196 -0.22 14.09 4.36
N PHE A 197 -1.11 13.71 3.44
CA PHE A 197 -0.92 12.52 2.64
C PHE A 197 -0.27 12.89 1.29
N SER A 198 0.76 12.15 0.88
CA SER A 198 1.39 12.26 -0.43
C SER A 198 1.71 10.88 -0.97
N ILE A 199 1.81 10.77 -2.28
CA ILE A 199 2.40 9.62 -2.98
C ILE A 199 3.87 9.96 -3.21
N SER A 200 4.77 8.99 -3.04
CA SER A 200 6.18 9.15 -3.41
C SER A 200 6.32 9.35 -4.91
N GLU A 201 7.24 10.22 -5.32
CA GLU A 201 7.56 10.49 -6.72
C GLU A 201 8.17 9.30 -7.45
#